data_8403a6a74312f03661e32fd17a463e1b
#
_entry.id   8403a6a74312f03661e32fd17a463e1b
#
_cell.length_a   1.000
_cell.length_b   1.000
_cell.length_c   1.000
_cell.angle_alpha   90.00
_cell.angle_beta   90.00
_cell.angle_gamma   90.00
#
_symmetry.space_group_name_H-M   'P 1'
#
loop_
_entity.id
_entity.type
_entity.pdbx_description
1 polymer ?
#
loop_
_entity_poly.entity_id
_entity_poly.type
_entity_poly.pdbx_seq_one_letter_code
_entity_poly.pdbx_strand_id
1 'polypeptide(L)'
;RSFFLQTMPISESLYQAPSWCPGGHLQTVIPARVTARPHIAYRREIVETPDGDIVAWDWSTPEPADLNAPVLVHFHGLEGGSDSHYAEALMAKCAELGWRGLVAHFRSCGGLMNRKPRAYFAGDTADNSWVLHTVKARFPNAKLYAVGVSLGGNQLTKCLGDLGSEAIGLVEGAVSICAPIDLVAGSERMSKGVNALYADMFLKTLK
;
A
#
# COMPACT_ATOMS: atom_id res chain seq x y z
N ARG A 1 1.90 34.59 -7.93
CA ARG A 1 2.90 33.56 -8.20
C ARG A 1 2.20 32.50 -9.04
N SER A 2 2.53 32.44 -10.32
CA SER A 2 2.04 31.44 -11.27
C SER A 2 2.51 30.06 -10.82
N PHE A 3 1.59 29.25 -10.29
CA PHE A 3 1.83 27.82 -10.21
C PHE A 3 1.87 27.31 -11.66
N PHE A 4 3.05 26.98 -12.13
CA PHE A 4 3.17 26.15 -13.31
C PHE A 4 2.46 24.82 -12.98
N LEU A 5 1.26 24.63 -13.51
CA LEU A 5 0.70 23.31 -13.76
C LEU A 5 1.65 22.66 -14.76
N GLN A 6 2.70 22.03 -14.27
CA GLN A 6 3.41 21.04 -15.07
C GLN A 6 2.35 20.00 -15.41
N THR A 7 1.97 19.94 -16.67
CA THR A 7 1.13 18.87 -17.17
C THR A 7 1.79 17.57 -16.78
N MET A 8 1.15 16.80 -15.91
CA MET A 8 1.66 15.48 -15.53
C MET A 8 1.86 14.68 -16.82
N PRO A 9 3.07 14.14 -17.08
CA PRO A 9 3.30 13.40 -18.29
C PRO A 9 2.43 12.14 -18.26
N ILE A 10 1.48 12.07 -19.19
CA ILE A 10 0.76 10.81 -19.45
C ILE A 10 1.68 9.99 -20.36
N SER A 11 2.25 8.92 -19.83
CA SER A 11 3.01 7.96 -20.63
C SER A 11 2.15 6.75 -20.97
N GLU A 12 2.16 6.34 -22.21
CA GLU A 12 1.53 5.08 -22.61
C GLU A 12 2.32 3.91 -22.00
N SER A 13 1.59 2.95 -21.46
CA SER A 13 2.19 1.73 -20.92
C SER A 13 2.69 0.85 -22.06
N LEU A 14 3.94 0.39 -21.97
CA LEU A 14 4.49 -0.62 -22.87
C LEU A 14 4.03 -2.05 -22.50
N TYR A 15 3.25 -2.19 -21.43
CA TYR A 15 2.75 -3.49 -20.98
C TYR A 15 1.78 -4.07 -22.01
N GLN A 16 2.04 -5.31 -22.41
CA GLN A 16 1.14 -6.11 -23.23
C GLN A 16 0.68 -7.32 -22.44
N ALA A 17 -0.63 -7.48 -22.32
CA ALA A 17 -1.18 -8.65 -21.67
C ALA A 17 -0.77 -9.93 -22.39
N PRO A 18 -0.31 -10.98 -21.69
CA PRO A 18 -0.04 -12.26 -22.32
C PRO A 18 -1.29 -12.79 -23.02
N SER A 19 -1.12 -13.40 -24.20
CA SER A 19 -2.24 -13.94 -25.00
C SER A 19 -3.07 -15.00 -24.24
N TRP A 20 -2.42 -15.73 -23.32
CA TRP A 20 -3.08 -16.72 -22.45
C TRP A 20 -3.83 -16.11 -21.25
N CYS A 21 -3.66 -14.81 -20.99
CA CYS A 21 -4.27 -14.11 -19.84
C CYS A 21 -4.97 -12.82 -20.30
N PRO A 22 -5.99 -12.89 -21.18
CA PRO A 22 -6.64 -11.71 -21.70
C PRO A 22 -7.62 -11.10 -20.69
N GLY A 23 -7.71 -9.78 -20.70
CA GLY A 23 -8.69 -9.00 -19.93
C GLY A 23 -8.36 -8.86 -18.44
N GLY A 24 -8.98 -7.88 -17.80
CA GLY A 24 -8.66 -7.49 -16.44
C GLY A 24 -8.96 -8.55 -15.38
N HIS A 25 -10.04 -9.31 -15.54
CA HIS A 25 -10.41 -10.35 -14.57
C HIS A 25 -9.37 -11.46 -14.45
N LEU A 26 -8.90 -12.01 -15.57
CA LEU A 26 -7.88 -13.06 -15.54
C LEU A 26 -6.56 -12.51 -15.00
N GLN A 27 -6.16 -11.31 -15.40
CA GLN A 27 -4.96 -10.65 -14.90
C GLN A 27 -5.04 -10.26 -13.43
N THR A 28 -6.21 -10.21 -12.85
CA THR A 28 -6.40 -10.02 -11.40
C THR A 28 -6.33 -11.36 -10.66
N VAL A 29 -7.05 -12.37 -11.15
CA VAL A 29 -7.21 -13.64 -10.42
C VAL A 29 -5.98 -14.53 -10.53
N ILE A 30 -5.37 -14.64 -11.71
CA ILE A 30 -4.25 -15.54 -11.95
C ILE A 30 -3.03 -15.18 -11.10
N PRO A 31 -2.53 -13.93 -11.10
CA PRO A 31 -1.42 -13.55 -10.23
C PRO A 31 -1.72 -13.78 -8.75
N ALA A 32 -2.94 -13.51 -8.33
CA ALA A 32 -3.33 -13.66 -6.93
C ALA A 32 -3.40 -15.13 -6.45
N ARG A 33 -3.70 -16.08 -7.36
CA ARG A 33 -4.03 -17.47 -7.00
C ARG A 33 -3.06 -18.53 -7.54
N VAL A 34 -2.44 -18.27 -8.70
CA VAL A 34 -1.71 -19.29 -9.47
C VAL A 34 -0.22 -18.97 -9.59
N THR A 35 0.15 -17.69 -9.61
CA THR A 35 1.56 -17.32 -9.76
C THR A 35 2.36 -17.70 -8.51
N ALA A 36 3.52 -18.29 -8.71
CA ALA A 36 4.46 -18.58 -7.64
C ALA A 36 4.81 -17.28 -6.89
N ARG A 37 4.75 -17.33 -5.57
CA ARG A 37 5.03 -16.18 -4.71
C ARG A 37 6.43 -16.28 -4.16
N PRO A 38 7.19 -15.19 -4.10
CA PRO A 38 8.44 -15.18 -3.35
C PRO A 38 8.13 -15.43 -1.87
N HIS A 39 8.91 -16.27 -1.22
CA HIS A 39 8.78 -16.47 0.21
C HIS A 39 9.55 -15.39 0.95
N ILE A 40 8.84 -14.53 1.67
CA ILE A 40 9.42 -13.45 2.46
C ILE A 40 9.15 -13.70 3.94
N ALA A 41 10.22 -13.69 4.72
CA ALA A 41 10.10 -13.70 6.17
C ALA A 41 9.94 -12.26 6.69
N TYR A 42 9.16 -12.12 7.75
CA TYR A 42 8.89 -10.82 8.36
C TYR A 42 9.24 -10.83 9.86
N ARG A 43 9.76 -9.73 10.32
CA ARG A 43 9.82 -9.39 11.74
C ARG A 43 8.64 -8.48 12.06
N ARG A 44 7.70 -8.98 12.85
CA ARG A 44 6.53 -8.20 13.27
C ARG A 44 6.86 -7.30 14.45
N GLU A 45 6.42 -6.07 14.35
CA GLU A 45 6.45 -5.05 15.38
C GLU A 45 5.02 -4.58 15.66
N ILE A 46 4.59 -4.59 16.92
CA ILE A 46 3.31 -3.99 17.32
C ILE A 46 3.59 -2.55 17.75
N VAL A 47 2.96 -1.61 17.11
CA VAL A 47 3.21 -0.18 17.32
C VAL A 47 1.96 0.49 17.86
N GLU A 48 2.12 1.32 18.88
CA GLU A 48 1.05 2.14 19.43
C GLU A 48 0.85 3.38 18.57
N THR A 49 -0.39 3.63 18.18
CA THR A 49 -0.80 4.80 17.39
C THR A 49 -0.93 6.03 18.29
N PRO A 50 -0.89 7.26 17.74
CA PRO A 50 -1.00 8.50 18.55
C PRO A 50 -2.26 8.61 19.40
N ASP A 51 -3.32 7.92 19.02
CA ASP A 51 -4.57 7.89 19.78
C ASP A 51 -4.63 6.74 20.80
N GLY A 52 -3.52 5.98 20.99
CA GLY A 52 -3.42 4.88 21.96
C GLY A 52 -4.07 3.58 21.50
N ASP A 53 -4.23 3.39 20.20
CA ASP A 53 -4.58 2.12 19.58
C ASP A 53 -3.32 1.34 19.20
N ILE A 54 -3.44 0.19 18.56
CA ILE A 54 -2.31 -0.64 18.12
C ILE A 54 -2.48 -1.06 16.65
N VAL A 55 -1.35 -1.12 15.95
CA VAL A 55 -1.26 -1.65 14.59
C VAL A 55 -0.03 -2.56 14.45
N ALA A 56 -0.06 -3.46 13.48
CA ALA A 56 1.07 -4.30 13.16
C ALA A 56 1.91 -3.69 12.03
N TRP A 57 3.22 -3.72 12.20
CA TRP A 57 4.21 -3.40 11.17
C TRP A 57 5.05 -4.64 10.89
N ASP A 58 5.07 -5.07 9.63
CA ASP A 58 5.84 -6.23 9.19
C ASP A 58 7.05 -5.76 8.38
N TRP A 59 8.23 -5.87 8.98
CA TRP A 59 9.51 -5.57 8.37
C TRP A 59 10.04 -6.80 7.62
N SER A 60 10.37 -6.65 6.34
CA SER A 60 10.97 -7.75 5.57
C SER A 60 12.36 -8.10 6.09
N THR A 61 12.68 -9.40 6.17
CA THR A 61 13.96 -9.89 6.69
C THR A 61 14.71 -10.71 5.63
N PRO A 62 16.06 -10.66 5.62
CA PRO A 62 16.91 -9.88 6.54
C PRO A 62 16.84 -8.38 6.26
N GLU A 63 16.87 -7.59 7.34
CA GLU A 63 16.97 -6.14 7.20
C GLU A 63 18.40 -5.74 6.81
N PRO A 64 18.60 -4.70 5.98
CA PRO A 64 19.93 -4.18 5.67
C PRO A 64 20.66 -3.73 6.94
N ALA A 65 21.95 -4.04 7.02
CA ALA A 65 22.80 -3.58 8.13
C ALA A 65 23.04 -2.06 8.07
N ASP A 66 23.04 -1.48 6.87
CA ASP A 66 23.15 -0.03 6.68
C ASP A 66 21.85 0.67 7.13
N LEU A 67 21.95 1.51 8.15
CA LEU A 67 20.84 2.32 8.63
C LEU A 67 20.38 3.39 7.64
N ASN A 68 21.23 3.75 6.67
CA ASN A 68 20.91 4.71 5.61
C ASN A 68 20.33 4.02 4.37
N ALA A 69 20.22 2.68 4.36
CA ALA A 69 19.56 1.96 3.27
C ALA A 69 18.16 2.52 3.02
N PRO A 70 17.76 2.72 1.75
CA PRO A 70 16.42 3.24 1.44
C PRO A 70 15.32 2.40 2.11
N VAL A 71 14.26 3.07 2.53
CA VAL A 71 13.08 2.44 3.14
C VAL A 71 11.90 2.53 2.19
N LEU A 72 11.23 1.43 1.93
CA LEU A 72 9.95 1.38 1.24
C LEU A 72 8.85 1.05 2.23
N VAL A 73 7.87 1.95 2.36
CA VAL A 73 6.63 1.71 3.12
C VAL A 73 5.54 1.29 2.15
N HIS A 74 4.93 0.16 2.42
CA HIS A 74 3.81 -0.35 1.64
C HIS A 74 2.49 -0.25 2.41
N PHE A 75 1.49 0.41 1.78
CA PHE A 75 0.10 0.48 2.22
C PHE A 75 -0.74 -0.47 1.36
N HIS A 76 -1.29 -1.51 1.98
CA HIS A 76 -1.99 -2.59 1.28
C HIS A 76 -3.40 -2.20 0.82
N GLY A 77 -4.03 -3.03 -0.01
CA GLY A 77 -5.43 -2.89 -0.41
C GLY A 77 -6.42 -3.30 0.68
N LEU A 78 -7.72 -3.16 0.38
CA LEU A 78 -8.80 -3.57 1.27
C LEU A 78 -8.60 -5.04 1.73
N GLU A 79 -8.62 -5.27 3.05
CA GLU A 79 -8.42 -6.58 3.69
C GLU A 79 -7.11 -7.29 3.28
N GLY A 80 -6.12 -6.53 2.80
CA GLY A 80 -4.80 -7.03 2.47
C GLY A 80 -3.89 -7.11 3.69
N GLY A 81 -2.63 -7.48 3.43
CA GLY A 81 -1.60 -7.60 4.45
C GLY A 81 -0.25 -7.93 3.84
N SER A 82 0.70 -8.29 4.68
CA SER A 82 2.04 -8.70 4.29
C SER A 82 2.07 -10.01 3.50
N ASP A 83 1.03 -10.82 3.60
CA ASP A 83 0.79 -12.06 2.85
C ASP A 83 0.11 -11.85 1.50
N SER A 84 -0.21 -10.62 1.12
CA SER A 84 -0.73 -10.32 -0.21
C SER A 84 0.35 -10.53 -1.27
N HIS A 85 0.00 -11.15 -2.41
CA HIS A 85 0.94 -11.48 -3.49
C HIS A 85 1.76 -10.26 -3.96
N TYR A 86 1.16 -9.08 -4.00
CA TYR A 86 1.83 -7.84 -4.39
C TYR A 86 2.75 -7.31 -3.28
N ALA A 87 2.40 -7.50 -2.00
CA ALA A 87 3.26 -7.12 -0.88
C ALA A 87 4.51 -8.01 -0.84
N GLU A 88 4.35 -9.32 -0.98
CA GLU A 88 5.48 -10.26 -1.06
C GLU A 88 6.42 -9.93 -2.24
N ALA A 89 5.86 -9.61 -3.42
CA ALA A 89 6.66 -9.22 -4.58
C ALA A 89 7.43 -7.91 -4.35
N LEU A 90 6.81 -6.90 -3.75
CA LEU A 90 7.47 -5.64 -3.40
C LEU A 90 8.57 -5.84 -2.36
N MET A 91 8.31 -6.63 -1.33
CA MET A 91 9.30 -6.90 -0.27
C MET A 91 10.46 -7.74 -0.78
N ALA A 92 10.21 -8.70 -1.68
CA ALA A 92 11.29 -9.44 -2.37
C ALA A 92 12.17 -8.49 -3.17
N LYS A 93 11.55 -7.54 -3.86
CA LYS A 93 12.32 -6.53 -4.63
C LYS A 93 13.11 -5.59 -3.73
N CYS A 94 12.59 -5.24 -2.57
CA CYS A 94 13.36 -4.49 -1.56
C CYS A 94 14.61 -5.27 -1.13
N ALA A 95 14.46 -6.56 -0.84
CA ALA A 95 15.58 -7.42 -0.46
C ALA A 95 16.65 -7.52 -1.55
N GLU A 96 16.25 -7.70 -2.82
CA GLU A 96 17.17 -7.72 -3.96
C GLU A 96 17.96 -6.40 -4.11
N LEU A 97 17.32 -5.28 -3.84
CA LEU A 97 17.92 -3.95 -3.95
C LEU A 97 18.72 -3.53 -2.70
N GLY A 98 18.72 -4.34 -1.66
CA GLY A 98 19.30 -3.97 -0.36
C GLY A 98 18.54 -2.85 0.35
N TRP A 99 17.24 -2.71 0.08
CA TRP A 99 16.36 -1.74 0.72
C TRP A 99 15.67 -2.36 1.95
N ARG A 100 15.25 -1.51 2.87
CA ARG A 100 14.41 -1.92 4.00
C ARG A 100 12.94 -1.86 3.59
N GLY A 101 12.23 -2.97 3.66
CA GLY A 101 10.81 -3.07 3.34
C GLY A 101 9.95 -3.09 4.59
N LEU A 102 8.88 -2.30 4.59
CA LEU A 102 7.85 -2.26 5.63
C LEU A 102 6.47 -2.42 5.01
N VAL A 103 5.70 -3.39 5.48
CA VAL A 103 4.24 -3.43 5.27
C VAL A 103 3.58 -2.85 6.52
N ALA A 104 3.01 -1.67 6.39
CA ALA A 104 2.24 -1.02 7.45
C ALA A 104 0.79 -1.50 7.37
N HIS A 105 0.38 -2.35 8.31
CA HIS A 105 -0.99 -2.84 8.34
C HIS A 105 -1.95 -1.75 8.81
N PHE A 106 -3.11 -1.69 8.18
CA PHE A 106 -4.22 -0.89 8.67
C PHE A 106 -4.81 -1.47 9.96
N ARG A 107 -5.59 -0.67 10.67
CA ARG A 107 -6.27 -1.09 11.90
C ARG A 107 -7.11 -2.34 11.65
N SER A 108 -7.06 -3.31 12.54
CA SER A 108 -7.70 -4.63 12.44
C SER A 108 -7.21 -5.52 11.30
N CYS A 109 -6.13 -5.14 10.61
CA CYS A 109 -5.51 -5.97 9.57
C CYS A 109 -4.25 -6.69 10.09
N GLY A 110 -3.73 -7.63 9.27
CA GLY A 110 -2.55 -8.41 9.63
C GLY A 110 -2.75 -9.38 10.81
N GLY A 111 -4.00 -9.77 11.08
CA GLY A 111 -4.34 -10.69 12.18
C GLY A 111 -4.27 -10.07 13.57
N LEU A 112 -4.20 -8.74 13.66
CA LEU A 112 -4.20 -8.00 14.91
C LEU A 112 -5.47 -7.15 15.02
N MET A 113 -6.37 -7.49 15.95
CA MET A 113 -7.51 -6.65 16.25
C MET A 113 -7.07 -5.40 17.01
N ASN A 114 -7.45 -4.23 16.52
CA ASN A 114 -7.20 -2.97 17.23
C ASN A 114 -8.11 -2.82 18.47
N ARG A 115 -7.73 -1.93 19.38
CA ARG A 115 -8.40 -1.77 20.69
C ARG A 115 -9.57 -0.79 20.66
N LYS A 116 -9.54 0.16 19.73
CA LYS A 116 -10.52 1.25 19.64
C LYS A 116 -11.59 0.97 18.60
N PRO A 117 -12.81 1.52 18.77
CA PRO A 117 -13.89 1.38 17.79
C PRO A 117 -13.64 2.28 16.56
N ARG A 118 -12.48 2.16 15.95
CA ARG A 118 -12.08 2.87 14.76
C ARG A 118 -11.55 1.85 13.74
N ALA A 119 -12.14 1.84 12.56
CA ALA A 119 -11.67 1.08 11.41
C ALA A 119 -10.96 2.01 10.42
N TYR A 120 -10.13 1.45 9.57
CA TYR A 120 -9.59 2.16 8.42
C TYR A 120 -10.67 2.38 7.35
N PHE A 121 -10.53 3.43 6.55
CA PHE A 121 -11.47 3.76 5.48
C PHE A 121 -10.75 4.47 4.32
N ALA A 122 -11.40 4.53 3.16
CA ALA A 122 -10.88 5.29 2.03
C ALA A 122 -10.68 6.76 2.41
N GLY A 123 -9.52 7.31 2.04
CA GLY A 123 -9.18 8.69 2.40
C GLY A 123 -8.74 8.90 3.85
N ASP A 124 -8.55 7.85 4.65
CA ASP A 124 -7.94 7.96 5.99
C ASP A 124 -6.44 8.29 5.83
N THR A 125 -6.09 9.55 6.09
CA THR A 125 -4.73 10.06 5.88
C THR A 125 -3.94 10.20 7.17
N ALA A 126 -4.61 10.23 8.31
CA ALA A 126 -3.97 10.47 9.60
C ALA A 126 -2.98 9.35 9.97
N ASP A 127 -3.41 8.10 9.83
CA ASP A 127 -2.55 6.95 10.13
C ASP A 127 -1.40 6.84 9.12
N ASN A 128 -1.65 7.07 7.83
CA ASN A 128 -0.61 7.04 6.81
C ASN A 128 0.44 8.13 7.02
N SER A 129 0.02 9.36 7.32
CA SER A 129 0.92 10.47 7.64
C SER A 129 1.78 10.14 8.85
N TRP A 130 1.16 9.65 9.92
CA TRP A 130 1.87 9.22 11.13
C TRP A 130 2.90 8.11 10.83
N VAL A 131 2.54 7.11 10.04
CA VAL A 131 3.48 6.03 9.63
C VAL A 131 4.68 6.62 8.92
N LEU A 132 4.47 7.47 7.91
CA LEU A 132 5.56 8.06 7.13
C LEU A 132 6.48 8.91 8.01
N HIS A 133 5.94 9.75 8.89
CA HIS A 133 6.73 10.57 9.81
C HIS A 133 7.51 9.73 10.81
N THR A 134 6.88 8.70 11.37
CA THR A 134 7.53 7.81 12.34
C THR A 134 8.68 7.03 11.71
N VAL A 135 8.48 6.52 10.49
CA VAL A 135 9.54 5.82 9.75
C VAL A 135 10.67 6.79 9.38
N LYS A 136 10.35 8.00 8.92
CA LYS A 136 11.35 9.03 8.61
C LYS A 136 12.15 9.45 9.84
N ALA A 137 11.50 9.59 10.99
CA ALA A 137 12.18 9.90 12.25
C ALA A 137 13.10 8.75 12.72
N ARG A 138 12.71 7.50 12.48
CA ARG A 138 13.51 6.30 12.80
C ARG A 138 14.75 6.17 11.90
N PHE A 139 14.65 6.60 10.63
CA PHE A 139 15.72 6.53 9.63
C PHE A 139 15.92 7.90 8.95
N PRO A 140 16.43 8.90 9.69
CA PRO A 140 16.44 10.30 9.23
C PRO A 140 17.27 10.52 7.95
N ASN A 141 18.34 9.75 7.77
CA ASN A 141 19.24 9.87 6.61
C ASN A 141 18.84 8.95 5.45
N ALA A 142 17.93 8.01 5.66
CA ALA A 142 17.47 7.12 4.60
C ALA A 142 16.50 7.84 3.66
N LYS A 143 16.57 7.50 2.38
CA LYS A 143 15.53 7.88 1.42
C LYS A 143 14.28 7.07 1.70
N LEU A 144 13.14 7.75 1.89
CA LEU A 144 11.87 7.12 2.15
C LEU A 144 11.03 7.08 0.87
N TYR A 145 10.55 5.92 0.51
CA TYR A 145 9.61 5.68 -0.60
C TYR A 145 8.32 5.10 -0.07
N ALA A 146 7.22 5.37 -0.75
CA ALA A 146 5.91 4.84 -0.39
C ALA A 146 5.20 4.19 -1.59
N VAL A 147 4.57 3.05 -1.39
CA VAL A 147 3.75 2.38 -2.40
C VAL A 147 2.40 2.04 -1.80
N GLY A 148 1.33 2.48 -2.44
CA GLY A 148 -0.03 2.12 -2.07
C GLY A 148 -0.72 1.31 -3.16
N VAL A 149 -1.42 0.26 -2.79
CA VAL A 149 -2.18 -0.59 -3.73
C VAL A 149 -3.67 -0.45 -3.45
N SER A 150 -4.48 -0.24 -4.49
CA SER A 150 -5.94 -0.15 -4.39
C SER A 150 -6.37 0.90 -3.34
N LEU A 151 -7.06 0.51 -2.26
CA LEU A 151 -7.43 1.38 -1.15
C LEU A 151 -6.21 2.10 -0.55
N GLY A 152 -5.11 1.38 -0.33
CA GLY A 152 -3.86 1.99 0.16
C GLY A 152 -3.27 3.00 -0.81
N GLY A 153 -3.47 2.80 -2.12
CA GLY A 153 -3.12 3.79 -3.15
C GLY A 153 -3.98 5.05 -3.07
N ASN A 154 -5.28 4.91 -2.84
CA ASN A 154 -6.19 6.03 -2.61
C ASN A 154 -5.77 6.84 -1.38
N GLN A 155 -5.57 6.17 -0.24
CA GLN A 155 -5.15 6.81 1.01
C GLN A 155 -3.79 7.50 0.86
N LEU A 156 -2.80 6.86 0.23
CA LEU A 156 -1.47 7.44 0.02
C LEU A 156 -1.55 8.69 -0.84
N THR A 157 -2.28 8.63 -1.96
CA THR A 157 -2.45 9.79 -2.85
C THR A 157 -3.09 10.96 -2.13
N LYS A 158 -4.16 10.70 -1.37
CA LYS A 158 -4.83 11.73 -0.57
C LYS A 158 -3.90 12.26 0.53
N CYS A 159 -3.19 11.40 1.24
CA CYS A 159 -2.26 11.78 2.30
C CYS A 159 -1.17 12.75 1.77
N LEU A 160 -0.55 12.41 0.65
CA LEU A 160 0.47 13.27 0.04
C LEU A 160 -0.12 14.59 -0.46
N GLY A 161 -1.36 14.57 -0.97
CA GLY A 161 -2.08 15.79 -1.35
C GLY A 161 -2.39 16.69 -0.15
N ASP A 162 -2.83 16.12 0.96
CA ASP A 162 -3.11 16.84 2.22
C ASP A 162 -1.83 17.44 2.83
N LEU A 163 -0.71 16.73 2.77
CA LEU A 163 0.61 17.20 3.21
C LEU A 163 1.16 18.32 2.32
N GLY A 164 0.80 18.35 1.04
CA GLY A 164 1.24 19.38 0.10
C GLY A 164 2.77 19.48 0.04
N SER A 165 3.32 20.66 0.34
CA SER A 165 4.77 20.90 0.30
C SER A 165 5.55 20.13 1.38
N GLU A 166 4.92 19.72 2.46
CA GLU A 166 5.56 18.92 3.52
C GLU A 166 5.98 17.54 3.00
N ALA A 167 5.21 16.97 2.06
CA ALA A 167 5.55 15.70 1.43
C ALA A 167 6.92 15.72 0.72
N ILE A 168 7.38 16.88 0.20
CA ILE A 168 8.67 17.05 -0.50
C ILE A 168 9.84 16.82 0.45
N GLY A 169 9.83 16.84 1.63
CA GLY A 169 10.94 16.51 2.53
C GLY A 169 10.77 15.16 3.21
N LEU A 170 9.56 14.62 3.13
CA LEU A 170 9.18 13.41 3.82
C LEU A 170 9.45 12.17 2.96
N VAL A 171 8.99 12.17 1.71
CA VAL A 171 9.18 11.06 0.79
C VAL A 171 9.95 11.48 -0.46
N GLU A 172 10.89 10.64 -0.87
CA GLU A 172 11.65 10.83 -2.12
C GLU A 172 10.80 10.53 -3.37
N GLY A 173 9.86 9.61 -3.23
CA GLY A 173 8.93 9.23 -4.27
C GLY A 173 7.81 8.34 -3.77
N ALA A 174 6.69 8.37 -4.49
CA ALA A 174 5.54 7.55 -4.16
C ALA A 174 4.88 6.97 -5.41
N VAL A 175 4.32 5.77 -5.28
CA VAL A 175 3.58 5.09 -6.35
C VAL A 175 2.22 4.66 -5.84
N SER A 176 1.18 5.02 -6.58
CA SER A 176 -0.19 4.57 -6.35
C SER A 176 -0.62 3.60 -7.45
N ILE A 177 -0.93 2.37 -7.09
CA ILE A 177 -1.23 1.28 -8.01
C ILE A 177 -2.73 0.97 -7.95
N CYS A 178 -3.42 1.05 -9.09
CA CYS A 178 -4.85 0.76 -9.28
C CYS A 178 -5.76 1.38 -8.20
N ALA A 179 -5.45 2.59 -7.77
CA ALA A 179 -6.23 3.29 -6.75
C ALA A 179 -7.63 3.68 -7.26
N PRO A 180 -8.69 3.41 -6.49
CA PRO A 180 -10.02 3.90 -6.82
C PRO A 180 -10.09 5.41 -6.50
N ILE A 181 -9.97 6.25 -7.51
CA ILE A 181 -10.03 7.71 -7.35
C ILE A 181 -11.48 8.17 -7.21
N ASP A 182 -12.39 7.65 -8.04
CA ASP A 182 -13.83 7.85 -7.90
C ASP A 182 -14.43 6.66 -7.14
N LEU A 183 -14.64 6.84 -5.83
CA LEU A 183 -15.16 5.79 -4.94
C LEU A 183 -16.63 5.45 -5.24
N VAL A 184 -17.42 6.41 -5.72
CA VAL A 184 -18.83 6.19 -6.05
C VAL A 184 -18.91 5.32 -7.30
N ALA A 185 -18.25 5.73 -8.38
CA ALA A 185 -18.20 4.95 -9.62
C ALA A 185 -17.58 3.55 -9.38
N GLY A 186 -16.54 3.46 -8.55
CA GLY A 186 -15.92 2.20 -8.14
C GLY A 186 -16.90 1.26 -7.44
N SER A 187 -17.64 1.78 -6.45
CA SER A 187 -18.65 1.03 -5.69
C SER A 187 -19.80 0.54 -6.58
N GLU A 188 -20.34 1.41 -7.42
CA GLU A 188 -21.38 1.04 -8.39
C GLU A 188 -20.89 -0.05 -9.37
N ARG A 189 -19.65 0.03 -9.83
CA ARG A 189 -19.07 -0.97 -10.71
C ARG A 189 -18.88 -2.30 -10.01
N MET A 190 -18.41 -2.28 -8.76
CA MET A 190 -18.21 -3.48 -7.93
C MET A 190 -19.51 -4.24 -7.67
N SER A 191 -20.66 -3.57 -7.62
CA SER A 191 -21.97 -4.20 -7.36
C SER A 191 -22.59 -4.88 -8.58
N LYS A 192 -21.98 -4.77 -9.77
CA LYS A 192 -22.61 -5.21 -11.04
C LYS A 192 -21.84 -6.36 -11.72
N GLY A 193 -22.60 -7.32 -12.29
CA GLY A 193 -22.05 -8.42 -13.10
C GLY A 193 -21.04 -9.29 -12.34
N VAL A 194 -19.97 -9.70 -13.02
CA VAL A 194 -18.91 -10.54 -12.43
C VAL A 194 -18.21 -9.86 -11.25
N ASN A 195 -18.20 -8.54 -11.21
CA ASN A 195 -17.57 -7.81 -10.11
C ASN A 195 -18.29 -8.03 -8.77
N ALA A 196 -19.59 -8.37 -8.77
CA ALA A 196 -20.34 -8.67 -7.56
C ALA A 196 -19.74 -9.85 -6.77
N LEU A 197 -19.02 -10.77 -7.44
CA LEU A 197 -18.30 -11.86 -6.77
C LEU A 197 -17.14 -11.33 -5.92
N TYR A 198 -16.44 -10.29 -6.38
CA TYR A 198 -15.40 -9.63 -5.59
C TYR A 198 -16.01 -8.87 -4.41
N ALA A 199 -17.14 -8.18 -4.63
CA ALA A 199 -17.84 -7.49 -3.54
C ALA A 199 -18.29 -8.47 -2.44
N ASP A 200 -18.88 -9.62 -2.82
CA ASP A 200 -19.28 -10.66 -1.86
C ASP A 200 -18.09 -11.23 -1.07
N MET A 201 -16.95 -11.42 -1.73
CA MET A 201 -15.72 -11.87 -1.08
C MET A 201 -15.26 -10.87 -0.01
N PHE A 202 -15.20 -9.56 -0.34
CA PHE A 202 -14.82 -8.53 0.64
C PHE A 202 -15.84 -8.38 1.78
N LEU A 203 -17.13 -8.44 1.48
CA LEU A 203 -18.17 -8.35 2.51
C LEU A 203 -18.13 -9.51 3.51
N LYS A 204 -17.62 -10.68 3.12
CA LYS A 204 -17.45 -11.81 4.03
C LYS A 204 -16.32 -11.61 5.03
N THR A 205 -15.27 -10.89 4.64
CA THR A 205 -14.13 -10.60 5.52
C THR A 205 -14.38 -9.41 6.43
N LEU A 206 -15.23 -8.45 6.01
CA LEU A 206 -15.58 -7.26 6.78
C LEU A 206 -16.68 -7.48 7.85
N LYS A 207 -17.26 -8.66 7.92
CA LYS A 207 -18.28 -9.05 8.93
C LYS A 207 -17.64 -9.78 10.09
#